data_6510fe7568fe6ae4b657c436f8cefd7a
#
_entry.id   6510fe7568fe6ae4b657c436f8cefd7a
#
_cell.length_a   1.000
_cell.length_b   1.000
_cell.length_c   1.000
_cell.angle_alpha   90.00
_cell.angle_beta   90.00
_cell.angle_gamma   90.00
#
_symmetry.space_group_name_H-M   'P 1'
#
loop_
_entity.id
_entity.type
_entity.pdbx_description
1 polymer ?
#
loop_
_entity_poly.entity_id
_entity_poly.type
_entity_poly.pdbx_seq_one_letter_code
_entity_poly.pdbx_strand_id
1 'polypeptide(L)'
;MHNQNIFRPRRLDPAVLLAVVLFFLLAAITQADTDRSHGLLWEISKTGQEPSHLFGTIHSEDPEVVALPAPVRQVFDAADSVVLELLMDTEAMMYSSTAMLMLDGRSLSDVLGMPLYKQAAEAIASRGIPELVLNRMKPWAVAVTLSTPALETGQVLDLVLYQDALQQDKAVYGLETIREQLDLFDTMPESDQVILLRDAVDNLSELDAMNAELLAVYKQRDIEGLLALNEVSMQTGDQRLAKDFQKRVIDDRNHLMAERMQQYLQQGKAFVAVGALHLPGEEGLLNLLEQQGYTVRRVY
;
A
#
# COMPACT_ATOMS: atom_id res chain seq x y z
N MET A 1 48.83 -49.73 49.98
CA MET A 1 47.95 -50.34 48.97
C MET A 1 47.18 -49.23 48.30
N HIS A 2 47.67 -48.71 47.13
CA HIS A 2 47.08 -47.64 46.37
C HIS A 2 46.39 -48.27 45.18
N ASN A 3 45.06 -48.08 45.10
CA ASN A 3 44.23 -48.56 44.00
C ASN A 3 44.03 -47.40 43.03
N GLN A 4 44.72 -47.39 41.92
CA GLN A 4 44.53 -46.39 40.83
C GLN A 4 43.48 -46.92 39.86
N ASN A 5 42.28 -46.33 39.90
CA ASN A 5 41.26 -46.53 38.90
C ASN A 5 41.63 -45.74 37.64
N ILE A 6 42.08 -46.45 36.62
CA ILE A 6 42.37 -45.89 35.30
C ILE A 6 41.03 -45.75 34.50
N PHE A 7 40.52 -44.50 34.34
CA PHE A 7 39.41 -44.24 33.50
C PHE A 7 39.85 -44.35 32.03
N ARG A 8 39.33 -45.34 31.30
CA ARG A 8 39.51 -45.48 29.86
C ARG A 8 38.40 -44.71 29.18
N PRO A 9 38.65 -43.69 28.27
CA PRO A 9 37.61 -43.03 27.50
C PRO A 9 37.00 -44.02 26.50
N ARG A 10 35.66 -44.16 26.55
CA ARG A 10 34.90 -44.88 25.53
C ARG A 10 35.03 -44.12 24.22
N ARG A 11 35.56 -44.75 23.20
CA ARG A 11 35.53 -44.24 21.82
C ARG A 11 34.06 -44.20 21.35
N LEU A 12 33.57 -43.04 20.97
CA LEU A 12 32.27 -42.88 20.34
C LEU A 12 32.29 -43.50 18.93
N ASP A 13 31.24 -44.24 18.61
CA ASP A 13 31.05 -44.93 17.34
C ASP A 13 30.99 -43.87 16.21
N PRO A 14 31.78 -43.99 15.13
CA PRO A 14 31.78 -43.02 14.02
C PRO A 14 30.42 -42.88 13.36
N ALA A 15 29.51 -43.82 13.47
CA ALA A 15 28.14 -43.74 12.99
C ALA A 15 27.28 -42.71 13.77
N VAL A 16 27.57 -42.54 15.08
CA VAL A 16 26.88 -41.55 15.94
C VAL A 16 27.37 -40.13 15.62
N LEU A 17 28.64 -39.97 15.28
CA LEU A 17 29.20 -38.66 14.88
C LEU A 17 28.65 -38.21 13.55
N LEU A 18 28.43 -39.12 12.59
CA LEU A 18 27.87 -38.82 11.29
C LEU A 18 26.38 -38.40 11.38
N ALA A 19 25.61 -39.05 12.26
CA ALA A 19 24.20 -38.71 12.48
C ALA A 19 24.00 -37.32 13.12
N VAL A 20 24.91 -36.93 14.06
CA VAL A 20 24.88 -35.62 14.70
C VAL A 20 25.28 -34.51 13.72
N VAL A 21 26.28 -34.76 12.85
CA VAL A 21 26.67 -33.76 11.80
C VAL A 21 25.60 -33.61 10.71
N LEU A 22 24.90 -34.70 10.33
CA LEU A 22 23.77 -34.61 9.40
C LEU A 22 22.57 -33.86 10.02
N PHE A 23 22.33 -34.00 11.33
CA PHE A 23 21.25 -33.31 12.01
C PHE A 23 21.52 -31.80 12.12
N PHE A 24 22.77 -31.38 12.28
CA PHE A 24 23.16 -29.96 12.25
C PHE A 24 23.21 -29.39 10.85
N LEU A 25 23.46 -30.19 9.81
CA LEU A 25 23.41 -29.71 8.40
C LEU A 25 21.98 -29.60 7.87
N LEU A 26 21.00 -30.31 8.44
CA LEU A 26 19.57 -30.14 8.13
C LEU A 26 18.90 -29.00 8.93
N ALA A 27 19.52 -28.53 10.01
CA ALA A 27 19.04 -27.41 10.80
C ALA A 27 19.50 -26.03 10.25
N ALA A 28 20.28 -26.01 9.17
CA ALA A 28 20.61 -24.79 8.40
C ALA A 28 19.62 -24.50 7.25
N ILE A 29 18.45 -25.15 7.24
CA ILE A 29 17.33 -24.71 6.42
C ILE A 29 16.74 -23.48 7.13
N THR A 30 17.25 -22.32 6.71
CA THR A 30 16.58 -21.03 6.70
C THR A 30 15.42 -20.93 7.71
N GLN A 31 15.68 -20.40 8.90
CA GLN A 31 14.68 -19.56 9.51
C GLN A 31 14.41 -18.46 8.45
N ALA A 32 13.44 -18.71 7.59
CA ALA A 32 12.81 -17.65 6.84
C ALA A 32 12.41 -16.62 7.91
N ASP A 33 12.88 -15.41 7.75
CA ASP A 33 12.53 -14.30 8.62
C ASP A 33 11.00 -14.19 8.58
N THR A 34 10.35 -14.78 9.58
CA THR A 34 8.89 -14.83 9.70
C THR A 34 8.35 -13.53 10.29
N ASP A 35 9.24 -12.59 10.62
CA ASP A 35 8.86 -11.26 11.06
C ASP A 35 8.40 -10.43 9.84
N ARG A 36 7.08 -10.34 9.70
CA ARG A 36 6.40 -9.55 8.67
C ARG A 36 5.95 -8.19 9.17
N SER A 37 6.28 -7.84 10.38
CA SER A 37 5.91 -6.54 10.94
C SER A 37 6.58 -5.39 10.18
N HIS A 38 7.78 -5.64 9.63
CA HIS A 38 8.59 -4.64 8.94
C HIS A 38 8.98 -5.10 7.54
N GLY A 39 8.98 -4.17 6.60
CA GLY A 39 9.49 -4.35 5.25
C GLY A 39 8.57 -3.76 4.19
N LEU A 40 9.14 -3.02 3.24
CA LEU A 40 8.41 -2.44 2.12
C LEU A 40 8.69 -3.16 0.80
N LEU A 41 9.79 -3.92 0.70
CA LEU A 41 10.15 -4.66 -0.51
C LEU A 41 10.19 -6.15 -0.23
N TRP A 42 9.46 -6.93 -1.02
CA TRP A 42 9.28 -8.36 -0.89
C TRP A 42 9.59 -9.08 -2.19
N GLU A 43 10.35 -10.15 -2.13
CA GLU A 43 10.54 -11.07 -3.25
C GLU A 43 9.36 -12.05 -3.29
N ILE A 44 8.78 -12.17 -4.46
CA ILE A 44 7.65 -13.08 -4.75
C ILE A 44 8.17 -14.13 -5.71
N SER A 45 8.27 -15.37 -5.26
CA SER A 45 8.86 -16.46 -6.03
C SER A 45 8.00 -17.71 -6.04
N LYS A 46 8.09 -18.49 -7.12
CA LYS A 46 7.43 -19.77 -7.27
C LYS A 46 8.33 -20.70 -8.10
N THR A 47 8.34 -21.99 -7.78
CA THR A 47 9.19 -22.96 -8.46
C THR A 47 8.99 -22.91 -9.99
N GLY A 48 10.08 -22.76 -10.72
CA GLY A 48 10.08 -22.71 -12.18
C GLY A 48 9.79 -21.34 -12.79
N GLN A 49 9.74 -20.29 -11.96
CA GLN A 49 9.55 -18.92 -12.41
C GLN A 49 10.73 -18.04 -11.93
N GLU A 50 11.09 -17.03 -12.71
CA GLU A 50 12.01 -16.00 -12.25
C GLU A 50 11.33 -15.16 -11.16
N PRO A 51 12.04 -14.79 -10.07
CA PRO A 51 11.47 -14.00 -9.00
C PRO A 51 10.98 -12.62 -9.50
N SER A 52 9.87 -12.17 -8.94
CA SER A 52 9.36 -10.80 -9.05
C SER A 52 9.43 -10.11 -7.70
N HIS A 53 9.18 -8.81 -7.66
CA HIS A 53 9.22 -8.05 -6.41
C HIS A 53 7.95 -7.25 -6.22
N LEU A 54 7.45 -7.22 -4.98
CA LEU A 54 6.32 -6.40 -4.55
C LEU A 54 6.84 -5.31 -3.61
N PHE A 55 6.53 -4.07 -3.92
CA PHE A 55 6.97 -2.88 -3.18
C PHE A 55 5.77 -2.09 -2.68
N GLY A 56 5.77 -1.76 -1.39
CA GLY A 56 4.78 -0.88 -0.77
C GLY A 56 5.14 0.58 -0.94
N THR A 57 4.25 1.37 -1.55
CA THR A 57 4.40 2.81 -1.72
C THR A 57 3.59 3.60 -0.71
N ILE A 58 3.85 4.89 -0.63
CA ILE A 58 2.98 5.89 0.01
C ILE A 58 2.89 7.10 -0.89
N HIS A 59 1.71 7.66 -0.99
CA HIS A 59 1.44 8.82 -1.83
C HIS A 59 2.01 10.11 -1.22
N SER A 60 3.32 10.24 -1.27
CA SER A 60 4.09 11.33 -0.67
C SER A 60 5.16 11.84 -1.63
N GLU A 61 5.42 13.14 -1.58
CA GLU A 61 6.53 13.80 -2.29
C GLU A 61 7.73 14.12 -1.37
N ASP A 62 7.74 13.53 -0.15
CA ASP A 62 8.87 13.64 0.77
C ASP A 62 10.16 13.14 0.09
N PRO A 63 11.25 13.94 0.08
CA PRO A 63 12.48 13.56 -0.61
C PRO A 63 13.09 12.23 -0.17
N GLU A 64 12.91 11.82 1.10
CA GLU A 64 13.39 10.53 1.61
C GLU A 64 12.53 9.36 1.11
N VAL A 65 11.27 9.63 0.72
CA VAL A 65 10.35 8.63 0.15
C VAL A 65 10.58 8.47 -1.34
N VAL A 66 10.65 9.57 -2.08
CA VAL A 66 10.83 9.53 -3.55
C VAL A 66 12.23 9.11 -3.97
N ALA A 67 13.24 9.28 -3.11
CA ALA A 67 14.57 8.75 -3.32
C ALA A 67 14.60 7.26 -3.00
N LEU A 68 14.45 6.40 -4.02
CA LEU A 68 14.42 4.95 -3.82
C LEU A 68 15.67 4.45 -3.07
N PRO A 69 15.50 3.71 -1.97
CA PRO A 69 16.61 3.04 -1.28
C PRO A 69 17.37 2.09 -2.22
N ALA A 70 18.68 1.91 -1.99
CA ALA A 70 19.53 1.13 -2.89
C ALA A 70 18.99 -0.29 -3.18
N PRO A 71 18.45 -1.07 -2.21
CA PRO A 71 17.86 -2.38 -2.51
C PRO A 71 16.66 -2.29 -3.45
N VAL A 72 15.79 -1.26 -3.27
CA VAL A 72 14.61 -1.04 -4.12
C VAL A 72 15.03 -0.63 -5.52
N ARG A 73 15.96 0.33 -5.63
CA ARG A 73 16.52 0.78 -6.91
C ARG A 73 17.13 -0.37 -7.70
N GLN A 74 17.90 -1.25 -7.05
CA GLN A 74 18.54 -2.38 -7.69
C GLN A 74 17.54 -3.33 -8.35
N VAL A 75 16.46 -3.70 -7.65
CA VAL A 75 15.46 -4.62 -8.19
C VAL A 75 14.55 -3.95 -9.21
N PHE A 76 14.26 -2.65 -9.03
CA PHE A 76 13.53 -1.85 -10.01
C PHE A 76 14.29 -1.77 -11.35
N ASP A 77 15.59 -1.47 -11.29
CA ASP A 77 16.42 -1.36 -12.50
C ASP A 77 16.60 -2.72 -13.22
N ALA A 78 16.60 -3.83 -12.46
CA ALA A 78 16.71 -5.18 -13.00
C ALA A 78 15.39 -5.77 -13.53
N ALA A 79 14.26 -5.14 -13.23
CA ALA A 79 12.95 -5.61 -13.66
C ALA A 79 12.73 -5.43 -15.18
N ASP A 80 12.08 -6.40 -15.81
CA ASP A 80 11.70 -6.34 -17.22
C ASP A 80 10.40 -5.54 -17.43
N SER A 81 9.54 -5.49 -16.39
CA SER A 81 8.29 -4.73 -16.38
C SER A 81 8.02 -4.09 -15.03
N VAL A 82 7.29 -2.99 -15.05
CA VAL A 82 6.79 -2.29 -13.86
C VAL A 82 5.27 -2.35 -13.85
N VAL A 83 4.71 -2.80 -12.75
CA VAL A 83 3.25 -2.93 -12.56
C VAL A 83 2.86 -2.04 -11.40
N LEU A 84 2.09 -1.01 -11.68
CA LEU A 84 1.64 -0.04 -10.69
C LEU A 84 0.19 -0.33 -10.29
N GLU A 85 -0.22 0.18 -9.15
CA GLU A 85 -1.62 0.15 -8.75
C GLU A 85 -2.48 0.83 -9.81
N LEU A 86 -2.07 2.01 -10.26
CA LEU A 86 -2.76 2.82 -11.25
C LEU A 86 -1.76 3.48 -12.22
N LEU A 87 -2.12 3.55 -13.50
CA LEU A 87 -1.40 4.39 -14.46
C LEU A 87 -1.94 5.82 -14.45
N MET A 88 -1.04 6.77 -14.20
CA MET A 88 -1.35 8.21 -14.26
C MET A 88 -1.13 8.75 -15.67
N ASP A 89 -1.81 8.16 -16.65
CA ASP A 89 -1.78 8.59 -18.04
C ASP A 89 -2.76 9.75 -18.32
N THR A 90 -2.77 10.22 -19.57
CA THR A 90 -3.64 11.34 -19.98
C THR A 90 -5.13 11.01 -19.81
N GLU A 91 -5.54 9.76 -20.07
CA GLU A 91 -6.93 9.31 -19.93
C GLU A 91 -7.35 9.36 -18.47
N ALA A 92 -6.51 8.83 -17.56
CA ALA A 92 -6.75 8.87 -16.13
C ALA A 92 -6.90 10.30 -15.60
N MET A 93 -6.02 11.21 -16.02
CA MET A 93 -6.08 12.62 -15.62
C MET A 93 -7.36 13.31 -16.14
N MET A 94 -7.75 13.09 -17.39
CA MET A 94 -8.97 13.65 -17.96
C MET A 94 -10.22 13.11 -17.28
N TYR A 95 -10.26 11.79 -17.00
CA TYR A 95 -11.38 11.18 -16.29
C TYR A 95 -11.51 11.73 -14.87
N SER A 96 -10.41 11.77 -14.10
CA SER A 96 -10.42 12.29 -12.73
C SER A 96 -10.96 13.70 -12.64
N SER A 97 -10.54 14.59 -13.55
CA SER A 97 -10.96 16.00 -13.54
C SER A 97 -12.47 16.19 -13.73
N THR A 98 -13.14 15.27 -14.40
CA THR A 98 -14.60 15.31 -14.64
C THR A 98 -15.39 14.49 -13.64
N ALA A 99 -14.85 13.34 -13.22
CA ALA A 99 -15.53 12.43 -12.29
C ALA A 99 -15.79 13.06 -10.92
N MET A 100 -14.92 13.99 -10.49
CA MET A 100 -15.06 14.70 -9.22
C MET A 100 -16.15 15.79 -9.24
N LEU A 101 -16.74 16.11 -10.40
CA LEU A 101 -17.68 17.22 -10.55
C LEU A 101 -19.12 16.72 -10.68
N MET A 102 -20.06 17.48 -10.11
CA MET A 102 -21.49 17.34 -10.35
C MET A 102 -21.84 17.99 -11.69
N LEU A 103 -22.28 17.15 -12.66
CA LEU A 103 -22.64 17.58 -14.01
C LEU A 103 -24.16 17.58 -14.24
N ASP A 104 -24.94 17.30 -13.19
CA ASP A 104 -26.41 17.20 -13.21
C ASP A 104 -27.13 18.54 -12.95
N GLY A 105 -26.37 19.63 -12.82
CA GLY A 105 -26.89 20.99 -12.58
C GLY A 105 -27.05 21.34 -11.09
N ARG A 106 -26.88 20.39 -10.17
CA ARG A 106 -26.89 20.67 -8.72
C ARG A 106 -25.58 21.34 -8.30
N SER A 107 -25.59 21.89 -7.09
CA SER A 107 -24.42 22.47 -6.45
C SER A 107 -24.12 21.77 -5.14
N LEU A 108 -22.85 21.82 -4.70
CA LEU A 108 -22.44 21.27 -3.40
C LEU A 108 -23.21 21.94 -2.24
N SER A 109 -23.47 23.26 -2.37
CA SER A 109 -24.26 24.00 -1.37
C SER A 109 -25.72 23.53 -1.29
N ASP A 110 -26.30 23.01 -2.38
CA ASP A 110 -27.66 22.42 -2.37
C ASP A 110 -27.64 21.08 -1.64
N VAL A 111 -26.59 20.28 -1.82
CA VAL A 111 -26.47 18.95 -1.20
C VAL A 111 -26.15 19.06 0.29
N LEU A 112 -25.22 19.95 0.68
CA LEU A 112 -24.74 20.06 2.07
C LEU A 112 -25.61 20.96 2.95
N GLY A 113 -26.33 21.90 2.35
CA GLY A 113 -26.88 23.06 3.04
C GLY A 113 -25.79 24.06 3.45
N MET A 114 -26.19 25.31 3.62
CA MET A 114 -25.26 26.43 3.85
C MET A 114 -24.32 26.29 5.06
N PRO A 115 -24.74 25.71 6.22
CA PRO A 115 -23.82 25.57 7.35
C PRO A 115 -22.59 24.71 7.04
N LEU A 116 -22.78 23.46 6.57
CA LEU A 116 -21.68 22.56 6.25
C LEU A 116 -20.89 23.01 5.01
N TYR A 117 -21.57 23.60 4.02
CA TYR A 117 -20.90 24.17 2.83
C TYR A 117 -19.88 25.25 3.22
N LYS A 118 -20.22 26.16 4.15
CA LYS A 118 -19.27 27.19 4.61
C LYS A 118 -18.06 26.59 5.32
N GLN A 119 -18.29 25.60 6.19
CA GLN A 119 -17.20 24.88 6.85
C GLN A 119 -16.28 24.19 5.83
N ALA A 120 -16.85 23.52 4.83
CA ALA A 120 -16.08 22.91 3.75
C ALA A 120 -15.30 23.94 2.93
N ALA A 121 -15.89 25.11 2.66
CA ALA A 121 -15.24 26.20 1.93
C ALA A 121 -14.05 26.78 2.72
N GLU A 122 -14.20 26.94 4.01
CA GLU A 122 -13.09 27.37 4.92
C GLU A 122 -11.98 26.32 4.96
N ALA A 123 -12.33 25.03 5.13
CA ALA A 123 -11.38 23.92 5.20
C ALA A 123 -10.56 23.79 3.90
N ILE A 124 -11.19 23.89 2.73
CA ILE A 124 -10.52 23.68 1.43
C ILE A 124 -9.79 24.93 0.92
N ALA A 125 -9.98 26.09 1.53
CA ALA A 125 -9.37 27.34 1.08
C ALA A 125 -7.83 27.26 1.02
N SER A 126 -7.20 26.51 1.95
CA SER A 126 -5.76 26.25 1.97
C SER A 126 -5.26 25.42 0.79
N ARG A 127 -6.14 24.70 0.09
CA ARG A 127 -5.83 23.88 -1.09
C ARG A 127 -5.83 24.66 -2.40
N GLY A 128 -6.11 25.97 -2.36
CA GLY A 128 -6.13 26.83 -3.55
C GLY A 128 -7.29 26.55 -4.52
N ILE A 129 -8.34 25.84 -4.09
CA ILE A 129 -9.52 25.53 -4.91
C ILE A 129 -10.47 26.72 -4.87
N PRO A 130 -10.78 27.36 -6.01
CA PRO A 130 -11.74 28.46 -6.05
C PRO A 130 -13.15 28.01 -5.64
N GLU A 131 -13.89 28.85 -4.93
CA GLU A 131 -15.24 28.55 -4.45
C GLU A 131 -16.20 28.14 -5.59
N LEU A 132 -16.05 28.72 -6.78
CA LEU A 132 -16.83 28.32 -7.97
C LEU A 132 -16.59 26.86 -8.36
N VAL A 133 -15.36 26.36 -8.22
CA VAL A 133 -15.00 24.95 -8.48
C VAL A 133 -15.51 24.08 -7.35
N LEU A 134 -15.25 24.46 -6.09
CA LEU A 134 -15.76 23.75 -4.92
C LEU A 134 -17.27 23.51 -5.03
N ASN A 135 -18.06 24.53 -5.39
CA ASN A 135 -19.51 24.41 -5.48
C ASN A 135 -20.00 23.47 -6.61
N ARG A 136 -19.08 22.97 -7.43
CA ARG A 136 -19.33 21.93 -8.45
C ARG A 136 -18.78 20.58 -8.08
N MET A 137 -17.97 20.48 -7.04
CA MET A 137 -17.39 19.19 -6.61
C MET A 137 -18.45 18.30 -5.94
N LYS A 138 -18.33 17.00 -6.13
CA LYS A 138 -19.10 16.00 -5.39
C LYS A 138 -18.66 15.96 -3.93
N PRO A 139 -19.53 15.61 -2.96
CA PRO A 139 -19.14 15.56 -1.55
C PRO A 139 -17.93 14.67 -1.28
N TRP A 140 -17.88 13.46 -1.87
CA TRP A 140 -16.75 12.56 -1.73
C TRP A 140 -15.43 13.18 -2.24
N ALA A 141 -15.50 13.92 -3.34
CA ALA A 141 -14.30 14.53 -3.95
C ALA A 141 -13.68 15.58 -3.02
N VAL A 142 -14.52 16.36 -2.33
CA VAL A 142 -14.06 17.30 -1.31
C VAL A 142 -13.49 16.57 -0.10
N ALA A 143 -14.16 15.50 0.38
CA ALA A 143 -13.68 14.69 1.49
C ALA A 143 -12.28 14.11 1.20
N VAL A 144 -12.08 13.46 0.04
CA VAL A 144 -10.78 12.93 -0.38
C VAL A 144 -9.73 14.02 -0.48
N THR A 145 -10.07 15.18 -1.06
CA THR A 145 -9.15 16.31 -1.19
C THR A 145 -8.70 16.85 0.17
N LEU A 146 -9.57 16.87 1.16
CA LEU A 146 -9.23 17.28 2.53
C LEU A 146 -8.40 16.22 3.28
N SER A 147 -8.67 14.94 3.03
CA SER A 147 -7.98 13.82 3.70
C SER A 147 -6.59 13.52 3.16
N THR A 148 -6.26 14.00 1.95
CA THR A 148 -4.92 13.84 1.38
C THR A 148 -4.03 15.04 1.72
N PRO A 149 -2.70 14.82 1.92
CA PRO A 149 -1.76 15.92 2.10
C PRO A 149 -1.80 16.90 0.92
N ALA A 150 -1.56 18.19 1.19
CA ALA A 150 -1.34 19.14 0.10
C ALA A 150 -0.02 18.82 -0.59
N LEU A 151 -0.08 18.70 -1.92
CA LEU A 151 1.12 18.49 -2.72
C LEU A 151 1.67 19.83 -3.20
N GLU A 152 2.99 20.01 -3.16
CA GLU A 152 3.68 21.22 -3.65
C GLU A 152 4.11 21.06 -5.10
N THR A 153 4.63 19.90 -5.46
CA THR A 153 5.18 19.61 -6.79
C THR A 153 4.34 18.60 -7.57
N GLY A 154 3.56 17.78 -6.89
CA GLY A 154 2.83 16.64 -7.45
C GLY A 154 3.73 15.44 -7.78
N GLN A 155 5.03 15.49 -7.47
CA GLN A 155 5.98 14.41 -7.74
C GLN A 155 5.96 13.37 -6.61
N VAL A 156 4.85 12.65 -6.49
CA VAL A 156 4.71 11.56 -5.53
C VAL A 156 5.43 10.29 -5.99
N LEU A 157 5.76 9.40 -5.06
CA LEU A 157 6.55 8.19 -5.31
C LEU A 157 6.01 7.36 -6.48
N ASP A 158 4.71 7.14 -6.56
CA ASP A 158 4.09 6.34 -7.63
C ASP A 158 4.30 6.97 -9.02
N LEU A 159 4.20 8.30 -9.12
CA LEU A 159 4.48 9.03 -10.35
C LEU A 159 5.97 8.98 -10.72
N VAL A 160 6.85 9.07 -9.73
CA VAL A 160 8.31 8.94 -9.95
C VAL A 160 8.65 7.55 -10.49
N LEU A 161 8.09 6.48 -9.91
CA LEU A 161 8.25 5.11 -10.41
C LEU A 161 7.74 4.95 -11.85
N TYR A 162 6.58 5.53 -12.16
CA TYR A 162 6.03 5.53 -13.51
C TYR A 162 6.97 6.22 -14.52
N GLN A 163 7.43 7.43 -14.19
CA GLN A 163 8.32 8.21 -15.05
C GLN A 163 9.68 7.52 -15.23
N ASP A 164 10.27 6.99 -14.16
CA ASP A 164 11.54 6.25 -14.20
C ASP A 164 11.42 4.99 -15.07
N ALA A 165 10.31 4.28 -14.99
CA ALA A 165 10.07 3.10 -15.82
C ALA A 165 10.00 3.46 -17.31
N LEU A 166 9.29 4.54 -17.66
CA LEU A 166 9.23 5.04 -19.05
C LEU A 166 10.61 5.53 -19.55
N GLN A 167 11.39 6.21 -18.70
CA GLN A 167 12.74 6.64 -19.05
C GLN A 167 13.71 5.47 -19.32
N GLN A 168 13.44 4.31 -18.73
CA GLN A 168 14.20 3.07 -18.92
C GLN A 168 13.60 2.17 -20.01
N ASP A 169 12.64 2.65 -20.81
CA ASP A 169 11.93 1.89 -21.84
C ASP A 169 11.31 0.58 -21.34
N LYS A 170 10.93 0.51 -20.04
CA LYS A 170 10.27 -0.65 -19.45
C LYS A 170 8.79 -0.71 -19.86
N ALA A 171 8.26 -1.94 -19.99
CA ALA A 171 6.82 -2.13 -20.10
C ALA A 171 6.14 -1.74 -18.78
N VAL A 172 5.12 -0.88 -18.84
CA VAL A 172 4.39 -0.41 -17.65
C VAL A 172 2.93 -0.80 -17.75
N TYR A 173 2.40 -1.34 -16.64
CA TYR A 173 1.03 -1.83 -16.54
C TYR A 173 0.36 -1.31 -15.28
N GLY A 174 -0.98 -1.17 -15.31
CA GLY A 174 -1.81 -0.88 -14.15
C GLY A 174 -2.55 -2.13 -13.66
N LEU A 175 -2.67 -2.31 -12.36
CA LEU A 175 -3.53 -3.32 -11.76
C LEU A 175 -4.99 -2.89 -11.76
N GLU A 176 -5.24 -1.59 -11.66
CA GLU A 176 -6.57 -0.99 -11.65
C GLU A 176 -6.66 0.16 -12.66
N THR A 177 -7.88 0.54 -12.98
CA THR A 177 -8.18 1.74 -13.75
C THR A 177 -8.59 2.88 -12.81
N ILE A 178 -8.38 4.12 -13.25
CA ILE A 178 -8.84 5.31 -12.50
C ILE A 178 -10.35 5.29 -12.25
N ARG A 179 -11.12 4.73 -13.18
CA ARG A 179 -12.56 4.58 -13.01
C ARG A 179 -12.90 3.67 -11.84
N GLU A 180 -12.26 2.50 -11.76
CA GLU A 180 -12.48 1.55 -10.65
C GLU A 180 -12.19 2.20 -9.30
N GLN A 181 -11.08 2.94 -9.19
CA GLN A 181 -10.74 3.63 -7.94
C GLN A 181 -11.72 4.75 -7.58
N LEU A 182 -12.12 5.59 -8.53
CA LEU A 182 -13.06 6.67 -8.24
C LEU A 182 -14.49 6.18 -8.01
N ASP A 183 -14.89 5.09 -8.66
CA ASP A 183 -16.19 4.45 -8.46
C ASP A 183 -16.36 3.89 -7.03
N LEU A 184 -15.26 3.64 -6.27
CA LEU A 184 -15.34 3.30 -4.85
C LEU A 184 -16.08 4.36 -4.04
N PHE A 185 -15.89 5.61 -4.40
CA PHE A 185 -16.52 6.77 -3.76
C PHE A 185 -17.80 7.20 -4.49
N ASP A 186 -17.76 7.23 -5.82
CA ASP A 186 -18.84 7.79 -6.64
C ASP A 186 -20.12 6.95 -6.60
N THR A 187 -20.00 5.64 -6.38
CA THR A 187 -21.14 4.72 -6.22
C THR A 187 -21.68 4.65 -4.79
N MET A 188 -21.08 5.35 -3.83
CA MET A 188 -21.62 5.43 -2.48
C MET A 188 -22.92 6.23 -2.46
N PRO A 189 -23.89 5.90 -1.58
CA PRO A 189 -25.05 6.76 -1.34
C PRO A 189 -24.61 8.19 -1.03
N GLU A 190 -25.29 9.19 -1.61
CA GLU A 190 -24.96 10.59 -1.40
C GLU A 190 -24.94 10.98 0.10
N SER A 191 -25.82 10.38 0.90
CA SER A 191 -25.82 10.55 2.37
C SER A 191 -24.50 10.12 3.02
N ASP A 192 -23.91 9.02 2.55
CA ASP A 192 -22.64 8.50 3.07
C ASP A 192 -21.47 9.37 2.62
N GLN A 193 -21.50 9.88 1.38
CA GLN A 193 -20.52 10.87 0.89
C GLN A 193 -20.55 12.17 1.74
N VAL A 194 -21.74 12.61 2.16
CA VAL A 194 -21.91 13.78 3.03
C VAL A 194 -21.35 13.51 4.45
N ILE A 195 -21.51 12.28 4.97
CA ILE A 195 -20.92 11.89 6.25
C ILE A 195 -19.39 11.95 6.14
N LEU A 196 -18.79 11.34 5.11
CA LEU A 196 -17.34 11.40 4.89
C LEU A 196 -16.82 12.85 4.82
N LEU A 197 -17.52 13.70 4.10
CA LEU A 197 -17.13 15.12 4.01
C LEU A 197 -17.20 15.82 5.37
N ARG A 198 -18.26 15.59 6.12
CA ARG A 198 -18.40 16.17 7.46
C ARG A 198 -17.30 15.73 8.38
N ASP A 199 -17.01 14.42 8.41
CA ASP A 199 -15.95 13.86 9.24
C ASP A 199 -14.57 14.46 8.85
N ALA A 200 -14.29 14.63 7.55
CA ALA A 200 -13.07 15.27 7.08
C ALA A 200 -12.96 16.75 7.50
N VAL A 201 -14.08 17.48 7.48
CA VAL A 201 -14.12 18.89 7.91
C VAL A 201 -13.96 19.01 9.42
N ASP A 202 -14.69 18.19 10.17
CA ASP A 202 -14.70 18.26 11.64
C ASP A 202 -13.35 17.84 12.27
N ASN A 203 -12.60 16.96 11.59
CA ASN A 203 -11.33 16.40 12.07
C ASN A 203 -10.10 16.86 11.25
N LEU A 204 -10.16 17.98 10.55
CA LEU A 204 -9.10 18.43 9.62
C LEU A 204 -7.70 18.50 10.27
N SER A 205 -7.59 19.01 11.51
CA SER A 205 -6.31 19.08 12.22
C SER A 205 -5.76 17.69 12.61
N GLU A 206 -6.63 16.73 12.82
CA GLU A 206 -6.26 15.36 13.16
C GLU A 206 -5.82 14.59 11.91
N LEU A 207 -6.42 14.88 10.74
CA LEU A 207 -6.00 14.33 9.47
C LEU A 207 -4.56 14.71 9.12
N ASP A 208 -4.17 15.97 9.31
CA ASP A 208 -2.80 16.41 9.07
C ASP A 208 -1.80 15.71 10.02
N ALA A 209 -2.15 15.56 11.30
CA ALA A 209 -1.33 14.83 12.27
C ALA A 209 -1.22 13.34 11.93
N MET A 210 -2.34 12.71 11.54
CA MET A 210 -2.37 11.31 11.13
C MET A 210 -1.54 11.06 9.86
N ASN A 211 -1.62 11.93 8.86
CA ASN A 211 -0.79 11.85 7.66
C ASN A 211 0.70 11.94 7.98
N ALA A 212 1.09 12.82 8.91
CA ALA A 212 2.47 12.92 9.37
C ALA A 212 2.93 11.65 10.11
N GLU A 213 2.06 11.06 10.92
CA GLU A 213 2.35 9.80 11.63
C GLU A 213 2.45 8.62 10.66
N LEU A 214 1.53 8.49 9.70
CA LEU A 214 1.59 7.48 8.64
C LEU A 214 2.91 7.56 7.88
N LEU A 215 3.34 8.76 7.51
CA LEU A 215 4.62 8.98 6.84
C LEU A 215 5.81 8.55 7.73
N ALA A 216 5.77 8.87 9.02
CA ALA A 216 6.82 8.49 9.96
C ALA A 216 6.92 6.97 10.14
N VAL A 217 5.78 6.27 10.25
CA VAL A 217 5.71 4.80 10.34
C VAL A 217 6.15 4.15 9.03
N TYR A 218 5.74 4.69 7.89
CA TYR A 218 6.19 4.23 6.57
C TYR A 218 7.73 4.29 6.43
N LYS A 219 8.36 5.40 6.85
CA LYS A 219 9.82 5.56 6.83
C LYS A 219 10.54 4.53 7.74
N GLN A 220 9.87 4.04 8.77
CA GLN A 220 10.37 2.94 9.60
C GLN A 220 10.13 1.57 8.95
N ARG A 221 9.42 1.51 7.84
CA ARG A 221 9.02 0.28 7.14
C ARG A 221 8.15 -0.63 7.99
N ASP A 222 7.46 -0.07 8.96
CA ASP A 222 6.59 -0.78 9.89
C ASP A 222 5.20 -0.93 9.29
N ILE A 223 4.98 -2.03 8.55
CA ILE A 223 3.69 -2.26 7.86
C ILE A 223 2.58 -2.70 8.82
N GLU A 224 2.91 -3.34 9.95
CA GLU A 224 1.92 -3.60 11.01
C GLU A 224 1.53 -2.30 11.73
N GLY A 225 2.47 -1.40 11.95
CA GLY A 225 2.18 -0.07 12.45
C GLY A 225 1.26 0.73 11.54
N LEU A 226 1.45 0.64 10.21
CA LEU A 226 0.51 1.24 9.24
C LEU A 226 -0.90 0.64 9.37
N LEU A 227 -1.01 -0.68 9.49
CA LEU A 227 -2.28 -1.36 9.68
C LEU A 227 -2.95 -0.92 10.99
N ALA A 228 -2.19 -0.87 12.10
CA ALA A 228 -2.70 -0.44 13.39
C ALA A 228 -3.21 1.01 13.37
N LEU A 229 -2.51 1.94 12.71
CA LEU A 229 -2.98 3.32 12.52
C LEU A 229 -4.28 3.37 11.70
N ASN A 230 -4.37 2.57 10.64
CA ASN A 230 -5.60 2.45 9.86
C ASN A 230 -6.76 1.93 10.73
N GLU A 231 -6.55 0.88 11.54
CA GLU A 231 -7.56 0.34 12.44
C GLU A 231 -8.04 1.37 13.47
N VAL A 232 -7.11 2.16 14.03
CA VAL A 232 -7.46 3.25 14.97
C VAL A 232 -8.32 4.29 14.28
N SER A 233 -7.98 4.69 13.05
CA SER A 233 -8.77 5.66 12.28
C SER A 233 -10.19 5.16 12.00
N MET A 234 -10.37 3.85 11.79
CA MET A 234 -11.67 3.20 11.56
C MET A 234 -12.54 3.10 12.83
N GLN A 235 -11.96 3.33 14.03
CA GLN A 235 -12.74 3.32 15.28
C GLN A 235 -13.45 4.65 15.56
N THR A 236 -13.14 5.69 14.80
CA THR A 236 -13.79 7.02 14.89
C THR A 236 -14.91 7.13 13.86
N GLY A 237 -15.95 7.92 14.17
CA GLY A 237 -17.06 8.18 13.24
C GLY A 237 -18.08 7.04 13.10
N ASP A 238 -18.74 6.96 11.95
CA ASP A 238 -19.76 5.96 11.64
C ASP A 238 -19.15 4.58 11.40
N GLN A 239 -19.33 3.65 12.35
CA GLN A 239 -18.75 2.31 12.33
C GLN A 239 -19.23 1.43 11.16
N ARG A 240 -20.44 1.63 10.67
CA ARG A 240 -20.95 0.93 9.47
C ARG A 240 -20.18 1.41 8.25
N LEU A 241 -20.08 2.73 8.09
CA LEU A 241 -19.38 3.34 6.98
C LEU A 241 -17.88 2.99 6.99
N ALA A 242 -17.25 2.98 8.17
CA ALA A 242 -15.86 2.59 8.31
C ALA A 242 -15.59 1.15 7.84
N LYS A 243 -16.45 0.18 8.23
CA LYS A 243 -16.33 -1.22 7.79
C LYS A 243 -16.56 -1.37 6.29
N ASP A 244 -17.60 -0.73 5.75
CA ASP A 244 -17.89 -0.76 4.32
C ASP A 244 -16.73 -0.13 3.52
N PHE A 245 -16.13 0.92 4.06
CA PHE A 245 -14.99 1.60 3.46
C PHE A 245 -13.74 0.70 3.46
N GLN A 246 -13.38 0.11 4.62
CA GLN A 246 -12.26 -0.84 4.72
C GLN A 246 -12.41 -1.96 3.69
N LYS A 247 -13.57 -2.59 3.66
CA LYS A 247 -13.84 -3.67 2.72
C LYS A 247 -13.65 -3.23 1.26
N ARG A 248 -14.22 -2.08 0.87
CA ARG A 248 -14.19 -1.61 -0.53
C ARG A 248 -12.81 -1.08 -0.94
N VAL A 249 -12.15 -0.30 -0.06
CA VAL A 249 -10.93 0.43 -0.39
C VAL A 249 -9.68 -0.42 -0.20
N ILE A 250 -9.72 -1.43 0.66
CA ILE A 250 -8.57 -2.29 0.94
C ILE A 250 -8.86 -3.74 0.52
N ASP A 251 -9.82 -4.43 1.18
CA ASP A 251 -9.94 -5.88 1.07
C ASP A 251 -10.34 -6.34 -0.35
N ASP A 252 -11.44 -5.81 -0.90
CA ASP A 252 -11.91 -6.19 -2.25
C ASP A 252 -10.86 -5.84 -3.33
N ARG A 253 -10.13 -4.73 -3.16
CA ARG A 253 -9.04 -4.34 -4.06
C ARG A 253 -7.84 -5.27 -3.93
N ASN A 254 -7.49 -5.71 -2.72
CA ASN A 254 -6.41 -6.69 -2.52
C ASN A 254 -6.67 -7.97 -3.28
N HIS A 255 -7.89 -8.53 -3.21
CA HIS A 255 -8.26 -9.71 -3.99
C HIS A 255 -8.13 -9.48 -5.49
N LEU A 256 -8.65 -8.36 -5.98
CA LEU A 256 -8.58 -8.00 -7.40
C LEU A 256 -7.12 -7.81 -7.87
N MET A 257 -6.32 -7.09 -7.10
CA MET A 257 -4.90 -6.88 -7.41
C MET A 257 -4.11 -8.19 -7.36
N ALA A 258 -4.36 -9.06 -6.36
CA ALA A 258 -3.72 -10.37 -6.25
C ALA A 258 -4.06 -11.28 -7.44
N GLU A 259 -5.27 -11.21 -7.99
CA GLU A 259 -5.68 -11.92 -9.20
C GLU A 259 -4.97 -11.34 -10.43
N ARG A 260 -5.03 -10.01 -10.62
CA ARG A 260 -4.52 -9.33 -11.82
C ARG A 260 -3.01 -9.38 -11.92
N MET A 261 -2.28 -9.37 -10.81
CA MET A 261 -0.82 -9.46 -10.86
C MET A 261 -0.30 -10.85 -11.26
N GLN A 262 -1.13 -11.92 -11.23
CA GLN A 262 -0.70 -13.27 -11.56
C GLN A 262 -0.02 -13.39 -12.93
N GLN A 263 -0.55 -12.72 -13.94
CA GLN A 263 0.02 -12.76 -15.29
C GLN A 263 1.45 -12.20 -15.34
N TYR A 264 1.75 -11.18 -14.55
CA TYR A 264 3.07 -10.56 -14.49
C TYR A 264 4.03 -11.37 -13.62
N LEU A 265 3.55 -11.91 -12.50
CA LEU A 265 4.34 -12.81 -11.65
C LEU A 265 4.72 -14.10 -12.38
N GLN A 266 3.84 -14.64 -13.25
CA GLN A 266 4.13 -15.83 -14.05
C GLN A 266 5.17 -15.55 -15.14
N GLN A 267 5.22 -14.34 -15.69
CA GLN A 267 6.28 -13.92 -16.63
C GLN A 267 7.63 -13.79 -15.92
N GLY A 268 7.61 -13.46 -14.62
CA GLY A 268 8.78 -13.21 -13.80
C GLY A 268 9.41 -11.84 -14.02
N LYS A 269 10.35 -11.47 -13.16
CA LYS A 269 11.08 -10.20 -13.18
C LYS A 269 10.19 -8.95 -13.25
N ALA A 270 8.98 -9.03 -12.70
CA ALA A 270 8.12 -7.89 -12.53
C ALA A 270 8.46 -7.12 -11.25
N PHE A 271 8.47 -5.80 -11.32
CA PHE A 271 8.43 -4.92 -10.15
C PHE A 271 7.02 -4.42 -9.99
N VAL A 272 6.31 -4.90 -8.95
CA VAL A 272 4.94 -4.52 -8.64
C VAL A 272 4.97 -3.49 -7.53
N ALA A 273 4.31 -2.35 -7.69
CA ALA A 273 4.22 -1.30 -6.68
C ALA A 273 2.75 -0.97 -6.38
N VAL A 274 2.40 -1.04 -5.10
CA VAL A 274 1.05 -0.76 -4.58
C VAL A 274 1.16 -0.02 -3.25
N GLY A 275 0.11 0.66 -2.83
CA GLY A 275 0.09 1.33 -1.52
C GLY A 275 0.46 0.38 -0.38
N ALA A 276 1.31 0.79 0.55
CA ALA A 276 1.86 -0.07 1.61
C ALA A 276 0.79 -0.67 2.53
N LEU A 277 -0.36 -0.02 2.68
CA LEU A 277 -1.51 -0.55 3.44
C LEU A 277 -2.15 -1.79 2.80
N HIS A 278 -1.86 -2.07 1.52
CA HIS A 278 -2.31 -3.29 0.86
C HIS A 278 -1.45 -4.53 1.20
N LEU A 279 -0.27 -4.35 1.83
CA LEU A 279 0.65 -5.44 2.12
C LEU A 279 0.23 -6.31 3.31
N PRO A 280 -0.02 -5.74 4.53
CA PRO A 280 -0.23 -6.49 5.77
C PRO A 280 -1.65 -7.03 5.93
N GLY A 281 -1.83 -7.91 6.92
CA GLY A 281 -3.14 -8.39 7.37
C GLY A 281 -3.58 -9.70 6.70
N GLU A 282 -4.72 -10.24 7.18
CA GLU A 282 -5.29 -11.50 6.66
C GLU A 282 -5.72 -11.37 5.20
N GLU A 283 -6.31 -10.23 4.83
CA GLU A 283 -6.71 -9.87 3.46
C GLU A 283 -5.60 -9.10 2.73
N GLY A 284 -4.38 -9.00 3.31
CA GLY A 284 -3.24 -8.33 2.72
C GLY A 284 -2.60 -9.13 1.59
N LEU A 285 -1.97 -8.43 0.64
CA LEU A 285 -1.38 -9.03 -0.56
C LEU A 285 -0.29 -10.05 -0.22
N LEU A 286 0.50 -9.84 0.85
CA LEU A 286 1.53 -10.81 1.25
C LEU A 286 0.91 -12.16 1.60
N ASN A 287 -0.20 -12.16 2.34
CA ASN A 287 -0.92 -13.37 2.71
C ASN A 287 -1.67 -13.99 1.52
N LEU A 288 -2.33 -13.18 0.70
CA LEU A 288 -3.06 -13.66 -0.47
C LEU A 288 -2.13 -14.35 -1.49
N LEU A 289 -0.93 -13.81 -1.72
CA LEU A 289 0.07 -14.41 -2.61
C LEU A 289 0.58 -15.76 -2.07
N GLU A 290 0.77 -15.88 -0.75
CA GLU A 290 1.13 -17.18 -0.17
C GLU A 290 0.02 -18.22 -0.30
N GLN A 291 -1.24 -17.84 -0.07
CA GLN A 291 -2.39 -18.70 -0.31
C GLN A 291 -2.46 -19.19 -1.77
N GLN A 292 -1.94 -18.39 -2.71
CA GLN A 292 -1.83 -18.75 -4.13
C GLN A 292 -0.56 -19.58 -4.44
N GLY A 293 0.23 -19.95 -3.40
CA GLY A 293 1.38 -20.85 -3.49
C GLY A 293 2.68 -20.17 -3.90
N TYR A 294 2.80 -18.85 -3.71
CA TYR A 294 4.08 -18.14 -3.80
C TYR A 294 4.84 -18.20 -2.48
N THR A 295 6.16 -18.17 -2.58
CA THR A 295 7.03 -17.87 -1.45
C THR A 295 7.23 -16.36 -1.39
N VAL A 296 6.92 -15.77 -0.24
CA VAL A 296 7.03 -14.33 0.02
C VAL A 296 8.18 -14.10 1.01
N ARG A 297 9.21 -13.36 0.59
CA ARG A 297 10.42 -13.13 1.39
C ARG A 297 10.75 -11.65 1.46
N ARG A 298 10.96 -11.13 2.66
CA ARG A 298 11.39 -9.74 2.85
C ARG A 298 12.77 -9.50 2.24
N VAL A 299 12.91 -8.36 1.54
CA VAL A 299 14.17 -7.87 0.94
C VAL A 299 14.63 -6.58 1.62
N TYR A 300 13.68 -5.67 1.91
CA TYR A 300 14.01 -4.37 2.52
C TYR A 300 12.91 -3.87 3.45
#